data_7772e545a212cec12e5b5088ce90f129
#
_entry.id   7772e545a212cec12e5b5088ce90f129
#
_cell.length_a   1.000
_cell.length_b   1.000
_cell.length_c   1.000
_cell.angle_alpha   90.00
_cell.angle_beta   90.00
_cell.angle_gamma   90.00
#
_symmetry.space_group_name_H-M   'P 1'
#
loop_
_entity.id
_entity.type
_entity.pdbx_description
1 polymer ?
#
loop_
_entity_poly.entity_id
_entity_poly.type
_entity_poly.pdbx_seq_one_letter_code
_entity_poly.pdbx_strand_id
1 'polypeptide(L)'
;MNIFINSRFAVSLIFAINGMVFGTWASRIPAIVDFHNLSPGSLGLLIFLAGLSAVIAFSVFGRAADRYGAAFITKRATILLIPLTLIFIAFANSIWMLVFAVMFFGAIHGGDDVAMNAWAAEVERQYKRPVMSSFHAMWSLGAGIGAGLGSILAFNDVGYKDHFSLISIVSSEEHTSELQSQFRISY
;
A
#
# COMPACT_ATOMS: atom_id res chain seq x y z
N MET A 1 -10.75 1.16 28.37
CA MET A 1 -9.33 1.54 28.10
C MET A 1 -8.68 0.70 26.98
N ASN A 2 -9.02 -0.57 26.83
CA ASN A 2 -8.38 -1.46 25.82
C ASN A 2 -8.75 -1.19 24.36
N ILE A 3 -9.97 -0.74 24.05
CA ILE A 3 -10.42 -0.54 22.66
C ILE A 3 -9.64 0.60 21.95
N PHE A 4 -9.36 1.68 22.65
CA PHE A 4 -8.62 2.82 22.07
C PHE A 4 -7.16 2.48 21.78
N ILE A 5 -6.50 1.75 22.68
CA ILE A 5 -5.12 1.30 22.48
C ILE A 5 -5.04 0.41 21.24
N ASN A 6 -6.01 -0.48 21.05
CA ASN A 6 -6.10 -1.35 19.89
C ASN A 6 -6.29 -0.55 18.58
N SER A 7 -7.12 0.50 18.57
CA SER A 7 -7.36 1.33 17.37
C SER A 7 -6.10 2.10 16.94
N ARG A 8 -5.36 2.70 17.89
CA ARG A 8 -4.10 3.38 17.59
C ARG A 8 -3.05 2.43 17.04
N PHE A 9 -2.91 1.26 17.65
CA PHE A 9 -1.99 0.23 17.18
C PHE A 9 -2.36 -0.24 15.76
N ALA A 10 -3.65 -0.49 15.52
CA ALA A 10 -4.13 -0.91 14.21
C ALA A 10 -3.85 0.14 13.12
N VAL A 11 -4.10 1.42 13.38
CA VAL A 11 -3.76 2.50 12.44
C VAL A 11 -2.25 2.57 12.22
N SER A 12 -1.44 2.51 13.29
CA SER A 12 0.03 2.52 13.16
C SER A 12 0.55 1.38 12.30
N LEU A 13 -0.01 0.18 12.48
CA LEU A 13 0.37 -1.01 11.71
C LEU A 13 -0.01 -0.86 10.24
N ILE A 14 -1.21 -0.38 9.94
CA ILE A 14 -1.66 -0.12 8.57
C ILE A 14 -0.76 0.90 7.87
N PHE A 15 -0.41 2.00 8.54
CA PHE A 15 0.54 2.98 8.00
C PHE A 15 1.90 2.34 7.70
N ALA A 16 2.41 1.51 8.61
CA ALA A 16 3.68 0.81 8.39
C ALA A 16 3.60 -0.18 7.21
N ILE A 17 2.53 -0.96 7.08
CA ILE A 17 2.33 -1.90 5.97
C ILE A 17 2.21 -1.15 4.64
N ASN A 18 1.38 -0.10 4.58
CA ASN A 18 1.22 0.72 3.38
C ASN A 18 2.56 1.33 2.94
N GLY A 19 3.32 1.90 3.88
CA GLY A 19 4.67 2.40 3.63
C GLY A 19 5.62 1.31 3.14
N MET A 20 5.60 0.12 3.76
CA MET A 20 6.46 -1.00 3.38
C MET A 20 6.20 -1.45 1.93
N VAL A 21 4.95 -1.55 1.51
CA VAL A 21 4.62 -1.89 0.11
C VAL A 21 5.10 -0.80 -0.85
N PHE A 22 4.92 0.47 -0.49
CA PHE A 22 5.44 1.58 -1.30
C PHE A 22 6.97 1.53 -1.43
N GLY A 23 7.69 1.34 -0.33
CA GLY A 23 9.16 1.20 -0.33
C GLY A 23 9.64 0.00 -1.13
N THR A 24 8.94 -1.11 -1.02
CA THR A 24 9.18 -2.32 -1.84
C THR A 24 9.07 -2.00 -3.33
N TRP A 25 7.99 -1.36 -3.76
CA TRP A 25 7.81 -0.96 -5.16
C TRP A 25 8.90 0.03 -5.60
N ALA A 26 9.15 1.08 -4.83
CA ALA A 26 10.11 2.12 -5.16
C ALA A 26 11.53 1.58 -5.34
N SER A 27 11.97 0.65 -4.49
CA SER A 27 13.30 0.03 -4.57
C SER A 27 13.50 -0.83 -5.84
N ARG A 28 12.43 -1.23 -6.50
CA ARG A 28 12.48 -2.09 -7.69
C ARG A 28 12.25 -1.34 -9.00
N ILE A 29 12.04 -0.02 -8.95
CA ILE A 29 11.91 0.82 -10.16
C ILE A 29 13.08 0.62 -11.13
N PRO A 30 14.36 0.58 -10.71
CA PRO A 30 15.46 0.33 -11.64
C PRO A 30 15.30 -1.00 -12.42
N ALA A 31 14.95 -2.08 -11.74
CA ALA A 31 14.75 -3.38 -12.38
C ALA A 31 13.56 -3.40 -13.37
N ILE A 32 12.50 -2.63 -13.08
CA ILE A 32 11.36 -2.44 -14.00
C ILE A 32 11.80 -1.64 -15.23
N VAL A 33 12.59 -0.57 -15.02
CA VAL A 33 13.16 0.25 -16.10
C VAL A 33 14.01 -0.59 -17.03
N ASP A 34 14.91 -1.41 -16.48
CA ASP A 34 15.79 -2.28 -17.26
C ASP A 34 15.01 -3.35 -18.03
N PHE A 35 14.05 -4.02 -17.38
CA PHE A 35 13.25 -5.07 -18.00
C PHE A 35 12.42 -4.56 -19.18
N HIS A 36 11.84 -3.36 -19.06
CA HIS A 36 11.00 -2.76 -20.11
C HIS A 36 11.77 -1.81 -21.04
N ASN A 37 13.09 -1.64 -20.85
CA ASN A 37 13.94 -0.70 -21.61
C ASN A 37 13.36 0.72 -21.62
N LEU A 38 12.94 1.23 -20.46
CA LEU A 38 12.31 2.55 -20.35
C LEU A 38 13.33 3.66 -20.47
N SER A 39 13.05 4.66 -21.30
CA SER A 39 13.79 5.92 -21.27
C SER A 39 13.43 6.73 -20.01
N PRO A 40 14.27 7.70 -19.56
CA PRO A 40 13.93 8.59 -18.45
C PRO A 40 12.60 9.33 -18.66
N GLY A 41 12.30 9.73 -19.89
CA GLY A 41 11.03 10.37 -20.24
C GLY A 41 9.83 9.43 -20.11
N SER A 42 9.98 8.17 -20.53
CA SER A 42 8.93 7.16 -20.38
C SER A 42 8.67 6.82 -18.91
N LEU A 43 9.71 6.74 -18.09
CA LEU A 43 9.58 6.55 -16.65
C LEU A 43 8.86 7.74 -16.01
N GLY A 44 9.26 8.98 -16.37
CA GLY A 44 8.59 10.19 -15.86
C GLY A 44 7.10 10.22 -16.20
N LEU A 45 6.74 9.85 -17.44
CA LEU A 45 5.34 9.76 -17.87
C LEU A 45 4.59 8.65 -17.09
N LEU A 46 5.22 7.50 -16.87
CA LEU A 46 4.63 6.40 -16.11
C LEU A 46 4.30 6.81 -14.66
N ILE A 47 5.24 7.47 -13.98
CA ILE A 47 5.05 7.98 -12.61
C ILE A 47 3.98 9.09 -12.60
N PHE A 48 3.97 9.98 -13.60
CA PHE A 48 2.93 11.01 -13.74
C PHE A 48 1.54 10.39 -13.88
N LEU A 49 1.38 9.36 -14.71
CA LEU A 49 0.11 8.66 -14.89
C LEU A 49 -0.34 7.94 -13.61
N ALA A 50 0.59 7.39 -12.84
CA ALA A 50 0.30 6.84 -11.52
C ALA A 50 -0.25 7.92 -10.56
N GLY A 51 0.41 9.08 -10.51
CA GLY A 51 -0.05 10.21 -9.70
C GLY A 51 -1.42 10.76 -10.15
N LEU A 52 -1.64 10.86 -11.46
CA LEU A 52 -2.93 11.31 -12.00
C LEU A 52 -4.06 10.35 -11.63
N SER A 53 -3.83 9.04 -11.74
CA SER A 53 -4.82 8.04 -11.34
C SER A 53 -5.08 8.04 -9.83
N ALA A 54 -4.08 8.33 -9.00
CA ALA A 54 -4.25 8.54 -7.57
C ALA A 54 -5.21 9.72 -7.28
N VAL A 55 -4.99 10.86 -7.91
CA VAL A 55 -5.84 12.06 -7.74
C VAL A 55 -7.29 11.77 -8.14
N ILE A 56 -7.51 11.05 -9.24
CA ILE A 56 -8.85 10.64 -9.67
C ILE A 56 -9.50 9.72 -8.61
N ALA A 57 -8.74 8.79 -8.05
CA ALA A 57 -9.20 7.83 -7.06
C ALA A 57 -9.54 8.48 -5.71
N PHE A 58 -8.96 9.63 -5.34
CA PHE A 58 -9.24 10.32 -4.08
C PHE A 58 -10.73 10.53 -3.84
N SER A 59 -11.45 10.99 -4.86
CA SER A 59 -12.91 11.22 -4.76
C SER A 59 -13.70 9.93 -4.59
N VAL A 60 -13.25 8.83 -5.17
CA VAL A 60 -13.92 7.52 -5.07
C VAL A 60 -13.73 6.95 -3.67
N PHE A 61 -12.49 6.91 -3.20
CA PHE A 61 -12.15 6.38 -1.88
C PHE A 61 -12.66 7.25 -0.75
N GLY A 62 -12.65 8.59 -0.88
CA GLY A 62 -13.24 9.50 0.09
C GLY A 62 -14.74 9.22 0.28
N ARG A 63 -15.51 9.17 -0.81
CA ARG A 63 -16.94 8.82 -0.75
C ARG A 63 -17.19 7.41 -0.20
N ALA A 64 -16.33 6.46 -0.53
CA ALA A 64 -16.43 5.10 -0.01
C ALA A 64 -16.15 5.08 1.51
N ALA A 65 -15.14 5.81 1.98
CA ALA A 65 -14.81 5.95 3.39
C ALA A 65 -15.97 6.60 4.17
N ASP A 66 -16.57 7.66 3.63
CA ASP A 66 -17.74 8.32 4.23
C ASP A 66 -18.96 7.38 4.31
N ARG A 67 -19.20 6.55 3.30
CA ARG A 67 -20.37 5.68 3.22
C ARG A 67 -20.21 4.37 4.00
N TYR A 68 -19.06 3.77 3.96
CA TYR A 68 -18.81 2.41 4.48
C TYR A 68 -17.90 2.39 5.72
N GLY A 69 -17.35 3.55 6.10
CA GLY A 69 -16.40 3.71 7.19
C GLY A 69 -14.94 3.64 6.73
N ALA A 70 -14.14 4.61 7.19
CA ALA A 70 -12.75 4.76 6.80
C ALA A 70 -11.91 3.52 7.15
N ALA A 71 -12.08 2.97 8.36
CA ALA A 71 -11.37 1.76 8.80
C ALA A 71 -11.66 0.54 7.91
N PHE A 72 -12.91 0.38 7.44
CA PHE A 72 -13.29 -0.73 6.58
C PHE A 72 -12.63 -0.64 5.20
N ILE A 73 -12.69 0.54 4.59
CA ILE A 73 -12.10 0.78 3.26
C ILE A 73 -10.59 0.63 3.31
N THR A 74 -9.92 1.27 4.28
CA THR A 74 -8.47 1.20 4.47
C THR A 74 -8.00 -0.24 4.63
N LYS A 75 -8.58 -0.99 5.56
CA LYS A 75 -8.18 -2.38 5.77
C LYS A 75 -8.27 -3.21 4.49
N ARG A 76 -9.31 -3.04 3.69
CA ARG A 76 -9.48 -3.79 2.45
C ARG A 76 -8.52 -3.33 1.36
N ALA A 77 -8.29 -2.03 1.25
CA ALA A 77 -7.36 -1.50 0.26
C ALA A 77 -5.91 -1.90 0.58
N THR A 78 -5.44 -1.60 1.79
CA THR A 78 -4.04 -1.90 2.19
C THR A 78 -3.73 -3.39 2.06
N ILE A 79 -4.67 -4.24 2.38
CA ILE A 79 -4.41 -5.64 2.61
C ILE A 79 -4.69 -6.52 1.39
N LEU A 80 -5.75 -6.22 0.64
CA LEU A 80 -6.14 -7.00 -0.53
C LEU A 80 -5.75 -6.32 -1.83
N LEU A 81 -6.09 -5.03 -1.96
CA LEU A 81 -5.96 -4.37 -3.26
C LEU A 81 -4.52 -3.95 -3.55
N ILE A 82 -3.78 -3.41 -2.58
CA ILE A 82 -2.41 -2.94 -2.82
C ILE A 82 -1.47 -4.11 -3.18
N PRO A 83 -1.42 -5.24 -2.44
CA PRO A 83 -0.62 -6.40 -2.85
C PRO A 83 -1.01 -6.94 -4.23
N LEU A 84 -2.30 -6.95 -4.55
CA LEU A 84 -2.79 -7.35 -5.88
C LEU A 84 -2.20 -6.48 -6.99
N THR A 85 -2.03 -5.17 -6.75
CA THR A 85 -1.42 -4.28 -7.76
C THR A 85 0.04 -4.62 -8.04
N LEU A 86 0.81 -5.08 -7.03
CA LEU A 86 2.17 -5.55 -7.23
C LEU A 86 2.22 -6.80 -8.13
N ILE A 87 1.25 -7.69 -8.01
CA ILE A 87 1.11 -8.85 -8.90
C ILE A 87 0.91 -8.39 -10.34
N PHE A 88 0.02 -7.42 -10.57
CA PHE A 88 -0.17 -6.88 -11.92
C PHE A 88 1.12 -6.28 -12.51
N ILE A 89 1.90 -5.58 -11.69
CA ILE A 89 3.21 -5.05 -12.12
C ILE A 89 4.20 -6.20 -12.40
N ALA A 90 4.25 -7.23 -11.54
CA ALA A 90 5.13 -8.38 -11.72
C ALA A 90 4.86 -9.14 -13.02
N PHE A 91 3.61 -9.29 -13.40
CA PHE A 91 3.20 -10.01 -14.60
C PHE A 91 3.05 -9.13 -15.85
N ALA A 92 3.33 -7.83 -15.76
CA ALA A 92 3.35 -6.94 -16.92
C ALA A 92 4.53 -7.30 -17.85
N ASN A 93 4.21 -7.87 -19.02
CA ASN A 93 5.21 -8.27 -20.02
C ASN A 93 5.27 -7.31 -21.22
N SER A 94 4.41 -6.30 -21.27
CA SER A 94 4.43 -5.25 -22.29
C SER A 94 4.31 -3.88 -21.64
N ILE A 95 4.74 -2.84 -22.38
CA ILE A 95 4.66 -1.47 -21.90
C ILE A 95 3.22 -1.06 -21.56
N TRP A 96 2.23 -1.49 -22.33
CA TRP A 96 0.83 -1.17 -22.08
C TRP A 96 0.30 -1.84 -20.81
N MET A 97 0.68 -3.11 -20.59
CA MET A 97 0.34 -3.81 -19.34
C MET A 97 0.98 -3.10 -18.14
N LEU A 98 2.24 -2.67 -18.27
CA LEU A 98 2.92 -1.92 -17.22
C LEU A 98 2.23 -0.59 -16.92
N VAL A 99 1.84 0.18 -17.95
CA VAL A 99 1.10 1.45 -17.80
C VAL A 99 -0.18 1.22 -17.00
N PHE A 100 -1.01 0.25 -17.40
CA PHE A 100 -2.25 -0.06 -16.69
C PHE A 100 -1.99 -0.54 -15.25
N ALA A 101 -1.00 -1.40 -15.04
CA ALA A 101 -0.66 -1.92 -13.72
C ALA A 101 -0.19 -0.80 -12.77
N VAL A 102 0.65 0.11 -13.26
CA VAL A 102 1.17 1.23 -12.45
C VAL A 102 0.09 2.29 -12.21
N MET A 103 -0.78 2.56 -13.18
CA MET A 103 -1.96 3.42 -12.95
C MET A 103 -2.91 2.80 -11.93
N PHE A 104 -3.12 1.48 -11.98
CA PHE A 104 -3.94 0.77 -11.01
C PHE A 104 -3.30 0.82 -9.60
N PHE A 105 -1.98 0.60 -9.51
CA PHE A 105 -1.23 0.79 -8.27
C PHE A 105 -1.41 2.22 -7.73
N GLY A 106 -1.20 3.24 -8.57
CA GLY A 106 -1.37 4.64 -8.18
C GLY A 106 -2.78 4.95 -7.67
N ALA A 107 -3.80 4.47 -8.37
CA ALA A 107 -5.20 4.68 -7.99
C ALA A 107 -5.54 4.03 -6.64
N ILE A 108 -5.15 2.77 -6.44
CA ILE A 108 -5.44 2.04 -5.19
C ILE A 108 -4.62 2.59 -4.05
N HIS A 109 -3.32 2.80 -4.23
CA HIS A 109 -2.42 3.29 -3.18
C HIS A 109 -2.78 4.74 -2.76
N GLY A 110 -3.00 5.63 -3.74
CA GLY A 110 -3.42 7.01 -3.44
C GLY A 110 -4.84 7.09 -2.87
N GLY A 111 -5.78 6.28 -3.37
CA GLY A 111 -7.11 6.19 -2.80
C GLY A 111 -7.10 5.71 -1.36
N ASP A 112 -6.29 4.69 -1.06
CA ASP A 112 -6.11 4.17 0.30
C ASP A 112 -5.51 5.22 1.24
N ASP A 113 -4.57 6.05 0.75
CA ASP A 113 -4.01 7.14 1.55
C ASP A 113 -5.09 8.08 2.08
N VAL A 114 -6.09 8.44 1.27
CA VAL A 114 -7.24 9.26 1.71
C VAL A 114 -8.05 8.55 2.80
N ALA A 115 -8.39 7.29 2.62
CA ALA A 115 -9.19 6.53 3.59
C ALA A 115 -8.40 6.29 4.88
N MET A 116 -7.11 5.97 4.78
CA MET A 116 -6.20 5.74 5.90
C MET A 116 -6.03 7.00 6.75
N ASN A 117 -5.86 8.16 6.14
CA ASN A 117 -5.78 9.44 6.84
C ASN A 117 -7.11 9.82 7.50
N ALA A 118 -8.25 9.53 6.86
CA ALA A 118 -9.57 9.73 7.48
C ALA A 118 -9.71 8.88 8.74
N TRP A 119 -9.35 7.60 8.69
CA TRP A 119 -9.36 6.73 9.87
C TRP A 119 -8.40 7.20 10.97
N ALA A 120 -7.19 7.61 10.60
CA ALA A 120 -6.22 8.19 11.53
C ALA A 120 -6.77 9.43 12.25
N ALA A 121 -7.46 10.31 11.52
CA ALA A 121 -8.10 11.50 12.09
C ALA A 121 -9.25 11.15 13.06
N GLU A 122 -10.03 10.11 12.78
CA GLU A 122 -11.05 9.60 13.70
C GLU A 122 -10.42 9.13 15.03
N VAL A 123 -9.33 8.36 14.94
CA VAL A 123 -8.60 7.88 16.11
C VAL A 123 -7.97 9.05 16.88
N GLU A 124 -7.35 10.01 16.18
CA GLU A 124 -6.75 11.20 16.82
C GLU A 124 -7.79 11.99 17.62
N ARG A 125 -8.99 12.21 17.09
CA ARG A 125 -10.07 12.89 17.81
C ARG A 125 -10.44 12.18 19.13
N GLN A 126 -10.39 10.86 19.16
CA GLN A 126 -10.66 10.08 20.37
C GLN A 126 -9.56 10.24 21.42
N TYR A 127 -8.29 10.41 20.99
CA TYR A 127 -7.15 10.59 21.90
C TYR A 127 -7.07 11.99 22.51
N LYS A 128 -7.78 12.99 21.97
CA LYS A 128 -7.75 14.40 22.41
C LYS A 128 -6.35 15.01 22.46
N ARG A 129 -5.41 14.51 21.67
CA ARG A 129 -4.03 15.01 21.52
C ARG A 129 -3.51 14.64 20.12
N PRO A 130 -2.59 15.45 19.55
CA PRO A 130 -2.08 15.19 18.21
C PRO A 130 -1.23 13.91 18.20
N VAL A 131 -1.66 12.92 17.42
CA VAL A 131 -0.95 11.64 17.21
C VAL A 131 -0.70 11.34 15.72
N MET A 132 -1.24 12.15 14.82
CA MET A 132 -1.14 11.97 13.36
C MET A 132 0.32 11.84 12.89
N SER A 133 1.23 12.68 13.40
CA SER A 133 2.65 12.61 13.06
C SER A 133 3.29 11.26 13.43
N SER A 134 2.79 10.59 14.47
CA SER A 134 3.28 9.25 14.82
C SER A 134 2.86 8.19 13.81
N PHE A 135 1.69 8.32 13.17
CA PHE A 135 1.27 7.43 12.11
C PHE A 135 2.11 7.60 10.85
N HIS A 136 2.38 8.86 10.44
CA HIS A 136 3.28 9.13 9.31
C HIS A 136 4.73 8.69 9.57
N ALA A 137 5.20 8.76 10.83
CA ALA A 137 6.50 8.19 11.20
C ALA A 137 6.53 6.66 11.02
N MET A 138 5.44 5.96 11.35
CA MET A 138 5.31 4.52 11.09
C MET A 138 5.27 4.20 9.60
N TRP A 139 4.60 5.03 8.80
CA TRP A 139 4.64 4.92 7.34
C TRP A 139 6.07 5.04 6.80
N SER A 140 6.81 6.07 7.23
CA SER A 140 8.21 6.30 6.82
C SER A 140 9.12 5.16 7.24
N LEU A 141 8.94 4.62 8.46
CA LEU A 141 9.67 3.45 8.94
C LEU A 141 9.37 2.23 8.07
N GLY A 142 8.10 1.98 7.78
CA GLY A 142 7.69 0.90 6.88
C GLY A 142 8.29 1.05 5.49
N ALA A 143 8.25 2.25 4.91
CA ALA A 143 8.84 2.53 3.60
C ALA A 143 10.36 2.28 3.59
N GLY A 144 11.07 2.68 4.65
CA GLY A 144 12.49 2.40 4.82
C GLY A 144 12.80 0.90 4.90
N ILE A 145 12.01 0.15 5.67
CA ILE A 145 12.14 -1.32 5.77
C ILE A 145 11.86 -1.97 4.42
N GLY A 146 10.78 -1.61 3.74
CA GLY A 146 10.44 -2.18 2.43
C GLY A 146 11.49 -1.89 1.37
N ALA A 147 12.01 -0.65 1.33
CA ALA A 147 13.08 -0.28 0.42
C ALA A 147 14.39 -1.01 0.74
N GLY A 148 14.74 -1.13 2.02
CA GLY A 148 15.94 -1.86 2.47
C GLY A 148 15.89 -3.34 2.08
N LEU A 149 14.78 -4.01 2.38
CA LEU A 149 14.57 -5.42 1.98
C LEU A 149 14.61 -5.59 0.46
N GLY A 150 13.95 -4.70 -0.29
CA GLY A 150 13.97 -4.72 -1.73
C GLY A 150 15.37 -4.53 -2.32
N SER A 151 16.19 -3.66 -1.72
CA SER A 151 17.58 -3.46 -2.11
C SER A 151 18.46 -4.68 -1.81
N ILE A 152 18.28 -5.32 -0.64
CA ILE A 152 18.99 -6.56 -0.29
C ILE A 152 18.64 -7.69 -1.27
N LEU A 153 17.36 -7.84 -1.61
CA LEU A 153 16.93 -8.84 -2.58
C LEU A 153 17.48 -8.55 -3.99
N ALA A 154 17.54 -7.27 -4.38
CA ALA A 154 18.14 -6.87 -5.64
C ALA A 154 19.64 -7.19 -5.68
N PHE A 155 20.36 -6.95 -4.59
CA PHE A 155 21.77 -7.25 -4.45
C PHE A 155 22.08 -8.76 -4.57
N ASN A 156 21.12 -9.60 -4.17
CA ASN A 156 21.22 -11.07 -4.28
C ASN A 156 20.57 -11.61 -5.56
N ASP A 157 20.44 -10.80 -6.60
CA ASP A 157 19.91 -11.16 -7.92
C ASP A 157 18.47 -11.73 -7.92
N VAL A 158 17.70 -11.49 -6.85
CA VAL A 158 16.28 -11.87 -6.82
C VAL A 158 15.50 -10.94 -7.74
N GLY A 159 14.83 -11.49 -8.75
CA GLY A 159 14.02 -10.72 -9.70
C GLY A 159 12.90 -9.92 -9.03
N TYR A 160 12.54 -8.76 -9.59
CA TYR A 160 11.42 -7.97 -9.02
C TYR A 160 10.08 -8.70 -9.10
N LYS A 161 9.90 -9.57 -10.09
CA LYS A 161 8.68 -10.39 -10.25
C LYS A 161 8.50 -11.36 -9.10
N ASP A 162 9.57 -12.06 -8.72
CA ASP A 162 9.57 -12.99 -7.59
C ASP A 162 9.36 -12.26 -6.27
N HIS A 163 10.05 -11.12 -6.10
CA HIS A 163 9.90 -10.29 -4.91
C HIS A 163 8.46 -9.80 -4.73
N PHE A 164 7.83 -9.24 -5.78
CA PHE A 164 6.45 -8.74 -5.70
C PHE A 164 5.45 -9.87 -5.48
N SER A 165 5.67 -11.03 -6.12
CA SER A 165 4.83 -12.21 -5.92
C SER A 165 4.91 -12.70 -4.47
N LEU A 166 6.12 -12.78 -3.90
CA LEU A 166 6.32 -13.17 -2.51
C LEU A 166 5.61 -12.25 -1.52
N ILE A 167 5.81 -10.92 -1.66
CA ILE A 167 5.14 -9.93 -0.80
C ILE A 167 3.63 -10.05 -0.89
N SER A 168 3.09 -10.27 -2.08
CA SER A 168 1.65 -10.39 -2.29
C SER A 168 1.08 -11.66 -1.65
N ILE A 169 1.79 -12.78 -1.70
CA ILE A 169 1.40 -14.03 -1.05
C ILE A 169 1.42 -13.87 0.48
N VAL A 170 2.52 -13.37 1.03
CA VAL A 170 2.66 -13.16 2.48
C VAL A 170 1.55 -12.24 3.01
N SER A 171 1.25 -11.15 2.29
CA SER A 171 0.16 -10.25 2.66
C SER A 171 -1.22 -10.92 2.63
N SER A 172 -1.44 -11.91 1.75
CA SER A 172 -2.71 -12.63 1.64
C SER A 172 -2.88 -13.71 2.71
N GLU A 173 -1.81 -14.36 3.16
CA GLU A 173 -1.84 -15.42 4.18
C GLU A 173 -2.05 -14.89 5.59
N GLU A 174 -1.37 -13.80 5.98
CA GLU A 174 -1.58 -13.15 7.27
C GLU A 174 -3.04 -12.73 7.47
N HIS A 175 -3.73 -12.42 6.37
CA HIS A 175 -5.13 -11.99 6.40
C HIS A 175 -6.15 -13.08 6.55
N THR A 176 -5.92 -14.22 5.94
CA THR A 176 -6.82 -15.36 6.11
C THR A 176 -6.85 -15.77 7.59
N SER A 177 -5.73 -15.64 8.30
CA SER A 177 -5.63 -15.95 9.73
C SER A 177 -6.27 -14.87 10.63
N GLU A 178 -6.09 -13.58 10.32
CA GLU A 178 -6.71 -12.49 11.12
C GLU A 178 -8.22 -12.40 10.91
N LEU A 179 -8.70 -12.52 9.67
CA LEU A 179 -10.14 -12.56 9.39
C LEU A 179 -10.80 -13.76 10.08
N GLN A 180 -10.19 -14.94 10.05
CA GLN A 180 -10.71 -16.11 10.76
C GLN A 180 -10.73 -15.93 12.28
N SER A 181 -9.75 -15.21 12.86
CA SER A 181 -9.75 -14.92 14.30
C SER A 181 -10.84 -13.92 14.69
N GLN A 182 -11.12 -12.92 13.85
CA GLN A 182 -12.18 -11.94 14.09
C GLN A 182 -13.60 -12.54 13.91
N PHE A 183 -13.78 -13.48 12.97
CA PHE A 183 -15.05 -14.19 12.83
C PHE A 183 -15.31 -15.17 13.98
N ARG A 184 -14.28 -15.71 14.65
CA ARG A 184 -14.44 -16.57 15.85
C ARG A 184 -14.85 -15.82 17.11
N ILE A 185 -14.66 -14.53 17.18
CA ILE A 185 -15.00 -13.70 18.35
C ILE A 185 -16.45 -13.12 18.26
N SER A 186 -17.13 -13.32 17.12
CA SER A 186 -18.48 -12.81 16.88
C SER A 186 -19.62 -13.84 17.09
N TYR A 187 -19.33 -15.01 17.71
CA TYR A 187 -20.34 -15.99 18.13
C TYR A 187 -20.29 -16.22 19.62
#